data_53937bce6387259dc6769733b226d24f
#
_entry.id   53937bce6387259dc6769733b226d24f
#
_cell.length_a   1.000
_cell.length_b   1.000
_cell.length_c   1.000
_cell.angle_alpha   90.00
_cell.angle_beta   90.00
_cell.angle_gamma   90.00
#
_symmetry.space_group_name_H-M   'P 1'
#
loop_
_entity.id
_entity.type
_entity.pdbx_description
1 polymer ?
#
loop_
_entity_poly.entity_id
_entity_poly.type
_entity_poly.pdbx_seq_one_letter_code
_entity_poly.pdbx_strand_id
1 'polypeptide(L)'
;MTPPRDARPHVVVADDGALLRGWAWSPAETRGVVVIRTPYGAWRHADTARAWVRRGYRCVIHDVRGRHSSDGEWHPYLSERADGRAVVDAVGAESPGLPLLLSGGSYAAHTALEAARSVDVDALVLLVPALGLAETAWDENGRPFLRDRIGWWHQHGRGARSLPPLSDEELEARVARASEVGVHRAAAEWGWSREVLSGWRRLWSAPAVDLHRAYGDLRVPLLLIRGDHDFFFTDAGRLADAWRGPLHLVDGPWGHRLAADIDDDDVRSRLRRAGGIGGVLDTWLTETGLPSAGTASASEPAGVDRHPT
;
A
#
# COMPACT_ATOMS: atom_id res chain seq x y z
N MET A 1 8.69 9.23 20.26
CA MET A 1 9.08 8.73 18.93
C MET A 1 9.63 9.91 18.15
N THR A 2 10.87 9.86 17.70
CA THR A 2 11.53 10.99 17.04
C THR A 2 11.11 11.01 15.56
N PRO A 3 10.61 12.14 15.03
CA PRO A 3 10.25 12.25 13.62
C PRO A 3 11.48 12.06 12.72
N PRO A 4 11.31 11.57 11.50
CA PRO A 4 12.40 11.47 10.52
C PRO A 4 13.00 12.86 10.29
N ARG A 5 14.33 13.01 10.41
CA ARG A 5 15.01 14.31 10.27
C ARG A 5 14.95 14.89 8.85
N ASP A 6 14.72 14.04 7.87
CA ASP A 6 14.67 14.33 6.44
C ASP A 6 13.23 14.43 5.89
N ALA A 7 12.23 14.45 6.77
CA ALA A 7 10.83 14.57 6.41
C ALA A 7 10.19 15.82 7.03
N ARG A 8 9.13 16.29 6.39
CA ARG A 8 8.27 17.37 6.92
C ARG A 8 6.90 16.80 7.27
N PRO A 9 6.25 17.25 8.35
CA PRO A 9 4.85 16.93 8.61
C PRO A 9 3.99 17.34 7.42
N HIS A 10 3.01 16.51 7.08
CA HIS A 10 2.03 16.79 6.04
C HIS A 10 0.64 16.51 6.60
N VAL A 11 -0.30 17.46 6.43
CA VAL A 11 -1.64 17.38 7.01
C VAL A 11 -2.65 17.75 5.95
N VAL A 12 -3.68 16.93 5.83
CA VAL A 12 -4.82 17.14 4.94
C VAL A 12 -6.10 17.09 5.75
N VAL A 13 -7.03 17.99 5.44
CA VAL A 13 -8.36 18.00 6.03
C VAL A 13 -9.29 17.17 5.15
N ALA A 14 -9.85 16.09 5.69
CA ALA A 14 -10.86 15.29 5.01
C ALA A 14 -12.19 16.05 4.92
N ASP A 15 -13.12 15.59 4.07
CA ASP A 15 -14.42 16.25 3.82
C ASP A 15 -15.27 16.47 5.08
N ASP A 16 -15.09 15.63 6.09
CA ASP A 16 -15.77 15.69 7.39
C ASP A 16 -15.00 16.48 8.47
N GLY A 17 -13.89 17.11 8.09
CA GLY A 17 -13.03 17.90 8.97
C GLY A 17 -11.97 17.11 9.74
N ALA A 18 -11.90 15.79 9.61
CA ALA A 18 -10.86 15.00 10.24
C ALA A 18 -9.48 15.33 9.65
N LEU A 19 -8.46 15.47 10.51
CA LEU A 19 -7.10 15.73 10.07
C LEU A 19 -6.38 14.41 9.77
N LEU A 20 -6.09 14.17 8.50
CA LEU A 20 -5.26 13.07 8.04
C LEU A 20 -3.81 13.53 8.05
N ARG A 21 -2.95 12.83 8.79
CA ARG A 21 -1.56 13.25 9.03
C ARG A 21 -0.58 12.23 8.51
N GLY A 22 0.56 12.74 8.10
CA GLY A 22 1.66 11.95 7.58
C GLY A 22 2.95 12.75 7.48
N TRP A 23 3.80 12.30 6.59
CA TRP A 23 5.12 12.86 6.35
C TRP A 23 5.37 12.98 4.86
N ALA A 24 6.08 14.04 4.46
CA ALA A 24 6.55 14.27 3.10
C ALA A 24 8.08 14.28 3.06
N TRP A 25 8.67 13.54 2.14
CA TRP A 25 10.08 13.54 1.80
C TRP A 25 10.23 14.10 0.39
N SER A 26 11.16 14.99 0.17
CA SER A 26 11.36 15.63 -1.13
C SER A 26 12.81 15.55 -1.57
N PRO A 27 13.06 15.26 -2.86
CA PRO A 27 14.38 15.44 -3.47
C PRO A 27 14.70 16.93 -3.62
N ALA A 28 15.94 17.25 -4.00
CA ALA A 28 16.33 18.62 -4.34
C ALA A 28 15.56 19.15 -5.55
N GLU A 29 15.32 18.30 -6.55
CA GLU A 29 14.47 18.57 -7.70
C GLU A 29 13.38 17.49 -7.79
N THR A 30 12.12 17.93 -7.71
CA THR A 30 10.95 17.03 -7.78
C THR A 30 10.51 16.87 -9.23
N ARG A 31 10.48 15.62 -9.70
CA ARG A 31 10.09 15.25 -11.08
C ARG A 31 8.77 14.47 -11.14
N GLY A 32 8.25 14.08 -10.01
CA GLY A 32 6.98 13.38 -9.84
C GLY A 32 6.62 13.29 -8.37
N VAL A 33 5.42 12.82 -8.09
CA VAL A 33 4.90 12.65 -6.73
C VAL A 33 4.37 11.24 -6.54
N VAL A 34 4.62 10.66 -5.38
CA VAL A 34 4.01 9.38 -4.99
C VAL A 34 3.31 9.51 -3.65
N VAL A 35 2.09 8.99 -3.58
CA VAL A 35 1.28 8.93 -2.35
C VAL A 35 1.15 7.50 -1.88
N ILE A 36 1.39 7.28 -0.59
CA ILE A 36 1.20 6.00 0.11
C ILE A 36 0.34 6.27 1.34
N ARG A 37 -0.67 5.44 1.59
CA ARG A 37 -1.46 5.50 2.82
C ARG A 37 -1.38 4.15 3.53
N THR A 38 -1.13 4.16 4.85
CA THR A 38 -0.81 2.95 5.60
C THR A 38 -1.42 2.95 7.00
N PRO A 39 -1.92 1.81 7.52
CA PRO A 39 -2.36 1.69 8.91
C PRO A 39 -1.22 1.39 9.88
N TYR A 40 0.02 1.24 9.38
CA TYR A 40 1.15 0.68 10.16
C TYR A 40 2.10 1.74 10.73
N GLY A 41 1.81 3.02 10.51
CA GLY A 41 2.63 4.17 10.93
C GLY A 41 3.49 4.71 9.78
N ALA A 42 3.10 5.85 9.22
CA ALA A 42 3.74 6.47 8.07
C ALA A 42 5.26 6.64 8.23
N TRP A 43 5.71 7.04 9.42
CA TRP A 43 7.12 7.23 9.74
C TRP A 43 7.96 5.94 9.66
N ARG A 44 7.36 4.75 9.79
CA ARG A 44 8.06 3.46 9.66
C ARG A 44 8.48 3.14 8.23
N HIS A 45 7.88 3.82 7.28
CA HIS A 45 8.14 3.64 5.86
C HIS A 45 9.15 4.66 5.30
N ALA A 46 9.97 5.28 6.17
CA ALA A 46 10.97 6.27 5.74
C ALA A 46 11.95 5.74 4.69
N ASP A 47 12.34 4.45 4.74
CA ASP A 47 13.23 3.86 3.75
C ASP A 47 12.55 3.69 2.39
N THR A 48 11.25 3.37 2.37
CA THR A 48 10.42 3.38 1.16
C THR A 48 10.35 4.79 0.58
N ALA A 49 10.11 5.80 1.43
CA ALA A 49 10.10 7.19 0.98
C ALA A 49 11.43 7.62 0.39
N ARG A 50 12.54 7.30 1.04
CA ARG A 50 13.89 7.60 0.53
C ARG A 50 14.19 6.89 -0.80
N ALA A 51 13.63 5.68 -0.99
CA ALA A 51 13.77 4.96 -2.26
C ALA A 51 13.06 5.71 -3.41
N TRP A 52 11.92 6.32 -3.16
CA TRP A 52 11.22 7.19 -4.12
C TRP A 52 11.95 8.51 -4.32
N VAL A 53 12.46 9.14 -3.24
CA VAL A 53 13.26 10.39 -3.33
C VAL A 53 14.49 10.21 -4.20
N ARG A 54 15.19 9.07 -4.11
CA ARG A 54 16.34 8.77 -5.00
C ARG A 54 15.96 8.69 -6.49
N ARG A 55 14.69 8.46 -6.79
CA ARG A 55 14.12 8.45 -8.15
C ARG A 55 13.61 9.82 -8.61
N GLY A 56 13.75 10.85 -7.77
CA GLY A 56 13.28 12.19 -8.05
C GLY A 56 11.81 12.42 -7.70
N TYR A 57 11.17 11.53 -6.94
CA TYR A 57 9.80 11.72 -6.49
C TYR A 57 9.73 12.35 -5.12
N ARG A 58 8.86 13.33 -4.98
CA ARG A 58 8.32 13.69 -3.67
C ARG A 58 7.46 12.52 -3.18
N CYS A 59 7.78 11.95 -2.03
CA CYS A 59 7.02 10.86 -1.44
C CYS A 59 6.23 11.35 -0.24
N VAL A 60 4.90 11.22 -0.30
CA VAL A 60 3.99 11.58 0.78
C VAL A 60 3.38 10.31 1.34
N ILE A 61 3.60 10.05 2.63
CA ILE A 61 3.07 8.86 3.32
C ILE A 61 2.17 9.31 4.46
N HIS A 62 0.90 8.91 4.41
CA HIS A 62 -0.09 9.22 5.43
C HIS A 62 -0.46 7.99 6.27
N ASP A 63 -0.69 8.23 7.55
CA ASP A 63 -1.45 7.31 8.38
C ASP A 63 -2.91 7.33 7.93
N VAL A 64 -3.54 6.17 7.77
CA VAL A 64 -4.99 6.11 7.49
C VAL A 64 -5.78 6.63 8.69
N ARG A 65 -7.04 7.01 8.47
CA ARG A 65 -7.96 7.53 9.49
C ARG A 65 -7.95 6.68 10.76
N GLY A 66 -7.92 7.35 11.92
CA GLY A 66 -7.93 6.71 13.24
C GLY A 66 -6.68 5.92 13.60
N ARG A 67 -5.63 6.01 12.77
CA ARG A 67 -4.35 5.33 13.05
C ARG A 67 -3.23 6.35 13.30
N HIS A 68 -2.36 6.00 14.25
CA HIS A 68 -1.14 6.73 14.65
C HIS A 68 -1.36 8.22 14.87
N SER A 69 -1.16 9.05 13.86
CA SER A 69 -1.26 10.51 13.97
C SER A 69 -2.52 11.09 13.34
N SER A 70 -3.28 10.31 12.55
CA SER A 70 -4.52 10.75 11.91
C SER A 70 -5.70 10.71 12.86
N ASP A 71 -6.58 11.71 12.76
CA ASP A 71 -7.82 11.82 13.54
C ASP A 71 -8.87 10.80 13.09
N GLY A 72 -9.99 10.76 13.81
CA GLY A 72 -11.14 9.91 13.54
C GLY A 72 -11.04 8.53 14.15
N GLU A 73 -11.98 7.66 13.77
CA GLU A 73 -12.05 6.29 14.24
C GLU A 73 -11.49 5.32 13.22
N TRP A 74 -10.79 4.30 13.70
CA TRP A 74 -10.23 3.26 12.86
C TRP A 74 -11.25 2.16 12.56
N HIS A 75 -11.69 2.11 11.32
CA HIS A 75 -12.52 1.05 10.79
C HIS A 75 -11.87 0.48 9.53
N PRO A 76 -11.18 -0.67 9.61
CA PRO A 76 -10.49 -1.24 8.45
C PRO A 76 -11.39 -1.34 7.22
N TYR A 77 -10.88 -0.91 6.06
CA TYR A 77 -11.52 -0.98 4.74
C TYR A 77 -12.75 -0.07 4.52
N LEU A 78 -13.09 0.87 5.42
CA LEU A 78 -14.31 1.67 5.25
C LEU A 78 -14.08 3.08 4.67
N SER A 79 -13.04 3.77 5.10
CA SER A 79 -12.84 5.20 4.75
C SER A 79 -11.83 5.42 3.63
N GLU A 80 -11.25 4.35 3.08
CA GLU A 80 -10.05 4.44 2.25
C GLU A 80 -10.26 5.22 0.97
N ARG A 81 -11.45 5.13 0.37
CA ARG A 81 -11.78 5.83 -0.86
C ARG A 81 -11.92 7.35 -0.66
N ALA A 82 -12.72 7.77 0.31
CA ALA A 82 -12.97 9.19 0.56
C ALA A 82 -11.72 9.90 1.09
N ASP A 83 -11.05 9.30 2.08
CA ASP A 83 -9.80 9.83 2.62
C ASP A 83 -8.67 9.82 1.58
N GLY A 84 -8.65 8.79 0.73
CA GLY A 84 -7.70 8.68 -0.37
C GLY A 84 -7.87 9.82 -1.35
N ARG A 85 -9.11 10.13 -1.75
CA ARG A 85 -9.43 11.27 -2.59
C ARG A 85 -8.91 12.58 -1.98
N ALA A 86 -9.26 12.85 -0.73
CA ALA A 86 -8.85 14.10 -0.07
C ALA A 86 -7.32 14.27 -0.04
N VAL A 87 -6.58 13.19 0.27
CA VAL A 87 -5.11 13.25 0.30
C VAL A 87 -4.52 13.43 -1.11
N VAL A 88 -5.04 12.72 -2.11
CA VAL A 88 -4.51 12.80 -3.49
C VAL A 88 -4.80 14.16 -4.11
N ASP A 89 -6.02 14.70 -3.93
CA ASP A 89 -6.40 16.02 -4.41
C ASP A 89 -5.51 17.12 -3.80
N ALA A 90 -5.26 17.06 -2.48
CA ALA A 90 -4.39 18.02 -1.80
C ALA A 90 -2.93 17.95 -2.31
N VAL A 91 -2.39 16.74 -2.44
CA VAL A 91 -1.00 16.51 -2.93
C VAL A 91 -0.85 16.93 -4.39
N GLY A 92 -1.85 16.64 -5.23
CA GLY A 92 -1.89 17.07 -6.63
C GLY A 92 -1.90 18.59 -6.77
N ALA A 93 -2.72 19.28 -5.95
CA ALA A 93 -2.77 20.74 -5.92
C ALA A 93 -1.44 21.39 -5.47
N GLU A 94 -0.67 20.72 -4.60
CA GLU A 94 0.66 21.17 -4.17
C GLU A 94 1.76 20.93 -5.21
N SER A 95 1.50 20.12 -6.23
CA SER A 95 2.51 19.70 -7.21
C SER A 95 1.93 19.71 -8.65
N PRO A 96 1.41 20.85 -9.12
CA PRO A 96 0.71 20.92 -10.40
C PRO A 96 1.64 20.57 -11.58
N GLY A 97 1.12 19.77 -12.50
CA GLY A 97 1.82 19.37 -13.72
C GLY A 97 2.89 18.28 -13.54
N LEU A 98 3.09 17.80 -12.32
CA LEU A 98 3.95 16.64 -12.08
C LEU A 98 3.15 15.33 -12.12
N PRO A 99 3.70 14.24 -12.67
CA PRO A 99 3.06 12.94 -12.60
C PRO A 99 2.83 12.51 -11.15
N LEU A 100 1.61 12.04 -10.87
CA LEU A 100 1.17 11.59 -9.55
C LEU A 100 0.87 10.10 -9.57
N LEU A 101 1.62 9.36 -8.75
CA LEU A 101 1.51 7.92 -8.61
C LEU A 101 0.94 7.54 -7.25
N LEU A 102 0.18 6.44 -7.21
CA LEU A 102 -0.16 5.79 -5.95
C LEU A 102 0.64 4.50 -5.80
N SER A 103 1.14 4.24 -4.61
CA SER A 103 1.91 3.04 -4.35
C SER A 103 1.57 2.43 -2.99
N GLY A 104 1.71 1.13 -2.88
CA GLY A 104 1.54 0.44 -1.61
C GLY A 104 1.72 -1.07 -1.68
N GLY A 105 2.02 -1.66 -0.52
CA GLY A 105 2.02 -3.10 -0.31
C GLY A 105 0.90 -3.53 0.63
N SER A 106 0.32 -4.70 0.40
CA SER A 106 -0.72 -5.26 1.26
C SER A 106 -1.89 -4.28 1.45
N TYR A 107 -2.22 -3.90 2.67
CA TYR A 107 -3.26 -2.93 2.97
C TYR A 107 -3.03 -1.56 2.28
N ALA A 108 -1.78 -1.10 2.17
CA ALA A 108 -1.49 0.15 1.47
C ALA A 108 -1.76 0.06 -0.05
N ALA A 109 -1.71 -1.13 -0.64
CA ALA A 109 -2.17 -1.35 -2.01
C ALA A 109 -3.70 -1.21 -2.13
N HIS A 110 -4.46 -1.72 -1.15
CA HIS A 110 -5.89 -1.47 -1.07
C HIS A 110 -6.21 0.03 -1.00
N THR A 111 -5.50 0.79 -0.16
CA THR A 111 -5.73 2.24 -0.06
C THR A 111 -5.44 2.97 -1.37
N ALA A 112 -4.43 2.53 -2.13
CA ALA A 112 -4.10 3.06 -3.46
C ALA A 112 -5.21 2.74 -4.47
N LEU A 113 -5.68 1.50 -4.53
CA LEU A 113 -6.79 1.08 -5.39
C LEU A 113 -8.07 1.87 -5.10
N GLU A 114 -8.44 1.99 -3.83
CA GLU A 114 -9.66 2.71 -3.45
C GLU A 114 -9.58 4.21 -3.76
N ALA A 115 -8.42 4.85 -3.58
CA ALA A 115 -8.22 6.24 -3.97
C ALA A 115 -8.34 6.42 -5.49
N ALA A 116 -7.70 5.57 -6.29
CA ALA A 116 -7.73 5.63 -7.76
C ALA A 116 -9.15 5.54 -8.36
N ARG A 117 -10.12 5.01 -7.62
CA ARG A 117 -11.55 4.98 -8.05
C ARG A 117 -12.21 6.36 -8.04
N SER A 118 -11.59 7.37 -7.49
CA SER A 118 -12.23 8.67 -7.22
C SER A 118 -11.40 9.87 -7.67
N VAL A 119 -10.16 9.64 -8.12
CA VAL A 119 -9.24 10.68 -8.57
C VAL A 119 -8.45 10.18 -9.78
N ASP A 120 -8.04 11.11 -10.63
CA ASP A 120 -7.13 10.81 -11.72
C ASP A 120 -5.70 10.73 -11.19
N VAL A 121 -5.00 9.69 -11.61
CA VAL A 121 -3.59 9.46 -11.31
C VAL A 121 -2.87 8.94 -12.55
N ASP A 122 -1.55 9.11 -12.61
CA ASP A 122 -0.79 8.73 -13.79
C ASP A 122 -0.38 7.25 -13.78
N ALA A 123 -0.23 6.64 -12.61
CA ALA A 123 0.11 5.22 -12.50
C ALA A 123 -0.10 4.65 -11.09
N LEU A 124 -0.14 3.32 -11.02
CA LEU A 124 -0.21 2.54 -9.79
C LEU A 124 0.98 1.59 -9.66
N VAL A 125 1.52 1.47 -8.43
CA VAL A 125 2.55 0.48 -8.08
C VAL A 125 2.08 -0.32 -6.88
N LEU A 126 1.65 -1.55 -7.11
CA LEU A 126 1.02 -2.40 -6.11
C LEU A 126 1.87 -3.64 -5.85
N LEU A 127 2.11 -3.94 -4.58
CA LEU A 127 2.88 -5.08 -4.13
C LEU A 127 2.00 -5.95 -3.22
N VAL A 128 1.89 -7.24 -3.52
CA VAL A 128 1.14 -8.23 -2.72
C VAL A 128 -0.20 -7.67 -2.19
N PRO A 129 -1.09 -7.18 -3.08
CA PRO A 129 -2.22 -6.36 -2.70
C PRO A 129 -3.29 -7.13 -1.93
N ALA A 130 -3.75 -6.56 -0.81
CA ALA A 130 -5.03 -6.91 -0.22
C ALA A 130 -6.14 -6.21 -1.03
N LEU A 131 -7.15 -6.95 -1.50
CA LEU A 131 -8.21 -6.37 -2.32
C LEU A 131 -9.41 -5.91 -1.51
N GLY A 132 -9.79 -6.67 -0.49
CA GLY A 132 -10.95 -6.36 0.33
C GLY A 132 -11.05 -7.26 1.56
N LEU A 133 -12.12 -7.11 2.31
CA LEU A 133 -12.32 -7.88 3.54
C LEU A 133 -12.46 -9.38 3.25
N ALA A 134 -13.27 -9.76 2.26
CA ALA A 134 -13.50 -11.17 1.93
C ALA A 134 -12.22 -11.86 1.46
N GLU A 135 -11.47 -11.21 0.55
CA GLU A 135 -10.21 -11.73 0.00
C GLU A 135 -9.13 -11.87 1.08
N THR A 136 -9.20 -11.08 2.14
CA THR A 136 -8.28 -11.26 3.28
C THR A 136 -8.75 -12.30 4.28
N ALA A 137 -10.04 -12.68 4.28
CA ALA A 137 -10.62 -13.62 5.21
C ALA A 137 -10.61 -15.07 4.70
N TRP A 138 -10.77 -15.27 3.40
CA TRP A 138 -10.99 -16.57 2.78
C TRP A 138 -10.02 -16.83 1.63
N ASP A 139 -9.55 -18.08 1.49
CA ASP A 139 -8.85 -18.52 0.28
C ASP A 139 -9.85 -18.80 -0.87
N GLU A 140 -9.32 -19.10 -2.04
CA GLU A 140 -10.11 -19.45 -3.23
C GLU A 140 -11.02 -20.67 -3.08
N ASN A 141 -10.76 -21.52 -2.09
CA ASN A 141 -11.54 -22.72 -1.77
C ASN A 141 -12.57 -22.46 -0.64
N GLY A 142 -12.69 -21.23 -0.17
CA GLY A 142 -13.56 -20.85 0.93
C GLY A 142 -13.06 -21.29 2.30
N ARG A 143 -11.75 -21.56 2.45
CA ARG A 143 -11.14 -21.86 3.75
C ARG A 143 -10.73 -20.57 4.44
N PRO A 144 -10.99 -20.42 5.74
CA PRO A 144 -10.66 -19.19 6.46
C PRO A 144 -9.16 -19.07 6.75
N PHE A 145 -8.58 -17.90 6.51
CA PHE A 145 -7.22 -17.54 6.94
C PHE A 145 -7.17 -17.25 8.45
N LEU A 146 -7.55 -18.20 9.30
CA LEU A 146 -7.73 -17.98 10.74
C LEU A 146 -6.48 -17.38 11.40
N ARG A 147 -5.32 -18.02 11.21
CA ARG A 147 -4.06 -17.60 11.85
C ARG A 147 -3.71 -16.16 11.49
N ASP A 148 -3.72 -15.85 10.21
CA ASP A 148 -3.34 -14.52 9.71
C ASP A 148 -4.34 -13.47 10.16
N ARG A 149 -5.64 -13.76 10.09
CA ARG A 149 -6.68 -12.79 10.47
C ARG A 149 -6.74 -12.55 11.96
N ILE A 150 -6.63 -13.58 12.80
CA ILE A 150 -6.59 -13.43 14.26
C ILE A 150 -5.36 -12.60 14.65
N GLY A 151 -4.18 -12.92 14.10
CA GLY A 151 -2.95 -12.19 14.35
C GLY A 151 -3.04 -10.72 13.90
N TRP A 152 -3.45 -10.49 12.65
CA TRP A 152 -3.57 -9.14 12.11
C TRP A 152 -4.61 -8.30 12.87
N TRP A 153 -5.78 -8.89 13.16
CA TRP A 153 -6.87 -8.18 13.86
C TRP A 153 -6.50 -7.83 15.28
N HIS A 154 -5.80 -8.74 15.97
CA HIS A 154 -5.26 -8.45 17.30
C HIS A 154 -4.31 -7.25 17.26
N GLN A 155 -3.37 -7.25 16.32
CA GLN A 155 -2.34 -6.22 16.24
C GLN A 155 -2.85 -4.89 15.69
N HIS A 156 -3.71 -4.92 14.67
CA HIS A 156 -4.04 -3.77 13.85
C HIS A 156 -5.53 -3.46 13.74
N GLY A 157 -6.42 -4.38 14.07
CA GLY A 157 -7.86 -4.23 13.92
C GLY A 157 -8.51 -3.27 14.94
N ARG A 158 -7.74 -2.70 15.86
CA ARG A 158 -8.23 -1.84 16.93
C ARG A 158 -7.27 -0.73 17.34
N GLY A 159 -7.86 0.36 17.84
CA GLY A 159 -7.11 1.47 18.44
C GLY A 159 -6.22 2.24 17.47
N ALA A 160 -5.64 3.32 17.94
CA ALA A 160 -4.82 4.21 17.13
C ALA A 160 -3.41 3.67 16.84
N ARG A 161 -2.95 2.65 17.55
CA ARG A 161 -1.61 2.07 17.41
C ARG A 161 -1.67 0.56 17.33
N SER A 162 -0.69 -0.01 16.62
CA SER A 162 -0.52 -1.46 16.59
C SER A 162 -0.12 -1.98 17.96
N LEU A 163 -0.70 -3.10 18.36
CA LEU A 163 -0.31 -3.83 19.55
C LEU A 163 0.87 -4.76 19.23
N PRO A 164 1.60 -5.24 20.25
CA PRO A 164 2.52 -6.36 20.09
C PRO A 164 1.79 -7.58 19.51
N PRO A 165 2.47 -8.44 18.74
CA PRO A 165 1.88 -9.70 18.29
C PRO A 165 1.51 -10.57 19.49
N LEU A 166 0.54 -11.46 19.31
CA LEU A 166 0.31 -12.57 20.23
C LEU A 166 1.56 -13.46 20.27
N SER A 167 1.79 -14.13 21.40
CA SER A 167 2.72 -15.26 21.41
C SER A 167 2.22 -16.36 20.47
N ASP A 168 3.11 -17.21 19.97
CA ASP A 168 2.71 -18.33 19.11
C ASP A 168 1.71 -19.25 19.84
N GLU A 169 1.92 -19.51 21.13
CA GLU A 169 1.02 -20.31 21.97
C GLU A 169 -0.40 -19.70 22.05
N GLU A 170 -0.47 -18.40 22.32
CA GLU A 170 -1.77 -17.69 22.41
C GLU A 170 -2.47 -17.63 21.05
N LEU A 171 -1.72 -17.40 19.97
CA LEU A 171 -2.28 -17.40 18.62
C LEU A 171 -2.84 -18.77 18.24
N GLU A 172 -2.09 -19.86 18.47
CA GLU A 172 -2.55 -21.21 18.20
C GLU A 172 -3.79 -21.58 19.04
N ALA A 173 -3.80 -21.21 20.33
CA ALA A 173 -4.97 -21.41 21.17
C ALA A 173 -6.23 -20.71 20.62
N ARG A 174 -6.08 -19.48 20.13
CA ARG A 174 -7.19 -18.74 19.50
C ARG A 174 -7.62 -19.35 18.17
N VAL A 175 -6.69 -19.83 17.36
CA VAL A 175 -6.97 -20.54 16.10
C VAL A 175 -7.76 -21.83 16.39
N ALA A 176 -7.27 -22.66 17.32
CA ALA A 176 -7.96 -23.87 17.72
C ALA A 176 -9.39 -23.61 18.22
N ARG A 177 -9.53 -22.59 19.09
CA ARG A 177 -10.86 -22.20 19.61
C ARG A 177 -11.79 -21.70 18.51
N ALA A 178 -11.28 -20.88 17.57
CA ALA A 178 -12.08 -20.41 16.44
C ALA A 178 -12.49 -21.54 15.49
N SER A 179 -11.63 -22.54 15.31
CA SER A 179 -11.95 -23.74 14.53
C SER A 179 -13.03 -24.61 15.19
N GLU A 180 -13.05 -24.69 16.54
CA GLU A 180 -13.98 -25.47 17.31
C GLU A 180 -15.39 -24.84 17.36
N VAL A 181 -15.48 -23.56 17.71
CA VAL A 181 -16.78 -22.91 18.03
C VAL A 181 -17.20 -21.87 16.99
N GLY A 182 -16.39 -21.63 15.97
CA GLY A 182 -16.57 -20.60 14.95
C GLY A 182 -16.01 -19.24 15.35
N VAL A 183 -15.62 -18.46 14.33
CA VAL A 183 -14.88 -17.20 14.47
C VAL A 183 -15.58 -16.14 15.31
N HIS A 184 -16.91 -16.09 15.27
CA HIS A 184 -17.67 -15.07 16.01
C HIS A 184 -17.79 -15.40 17.50
N ARG A 185 -18.03 -16.65 17.82
CA ARG A 185 -18.17 -17.10 19.20
C ARG A 185 -16.82 -17.04 19.91
N ALA A 186 -15.77 -17.52 19.27
CA ALA A 186 -14.41 -17.42 19.81
C ALA A 186 -14.00 -15.96 20.09
N ALA A 187 -14.25 -15.05 19.16
CA ALA A 187 -13.88 -13.64 19.32
C ALA A 187 -14.58 -12.96 20.51
N ALA A 188 -15.79 -13.37 20.84
CA ALA A 188 -16.51 -12.84 22.02
C ALA A 188 -15.80 -13.17 23.34
N GLU A 189 -14.97 -14.21 23.36
CA GLU A 189 -14.20 -14.64 24.53
C GLU A 189 -12.87 -13.87 24.69
N TRP A 190 -12.41 -13.10 23.66
CA TRP A 190 -11.10 -12.44 23.65
C TRP A 190 -11.08 -11.04 24.29
N GLY A 191 -12.19 -10.59 24.89
CA GLY A 191 -12.29 -9.30 25.56
C GLY A 191 -12.22 -8.09 24.60
N TRP A 192 -12.57 -8.29 23.33
CA TRP A 192 -12.63 -7.19 22.36
C TRP A 192 -13.84 -6.29 22.58
N SER A 193 -13.69 -4.99 22.31
CA SER A 193 -14.81 -4.05 22.40
C SER A 193 -15.88 -4.34 21.35
N ARG A 194 -17.07 -3.75 21.53
CA ARG A 194 -18.20 -3.91 20.59
C ARG A 194 -17.82 -3.45 19.17
N GLU A 195 -17.05 -2.39 19.06
CA GLU A 195 -16.60 -1.82 17.78
C GLU A 195 -15.65 -2.79 17.05
N VAL A 196 -14.69 -3.36 17.79
CA VAL A 196 -13.75 -4.37 17.25
C VAL A 196 -14.50 -5.62 16.80
N LEU A 197 -15.46 -6.11 17.62
CA LEU A 197 -16.30 -7.25 17.26
C LEU A 197 -17.21 -6.95 16.06
N SER A 198 -17.68 -5.71 15.92
CA SER A 198 -18.45 -5.30 14.73
C SER A 198 -17.58 -5.36 13.47
N GLY A 199 -16.35 -4.83 13.52
CA GLY A 199 -15.40 -4.94 12.42
C GLY A 199 -15.04 -6.39 12.09
N TRP A 200 -14.81 -7.22 13.12
CA TRP A 200 -14.57 -8.65 12.97
C TRP A 200 -15.73 -9.39 12.28
N ARG A 201 -16.97 -9.06 12.62
CA ARG A 201 -18.14 -9.62 11.93
C ARG A 201 -18.18 -9.21 10.46
N ARG A 202 -17.88 -7.92 10.14
CA ARG A 202 -17.79 -7.46 8.75
C ARG A 202 -16.74 -8.22 7.96
N LEU A 203 -15.56 -8.47 8.54
CA LEU A 203 -14.51 -9.25 7.90
C LEU A 203 -15.03 -10.57 7.35
N TRP A 204 -15.72 -11.34 8.18
CA TRP A 204 -16.17 -12.69 7.84
C TRP A 204 -17.47 -12.76 7.05
N SER A 205 -18.21 -11.66 6.97
CA SER A 205 -19.50 -11.59 6.24
C SER A 205 -19.44 -10.72 4.98
N ALA A 206 -18.32 -10.10 4.70
CA ALA A 206 -18.18 -9.27 3.51
C ALA A 206 -18.29 -10.11 2.24
N PRO A 207 -18.96 -9.61 1.20
CA PRO A 207 -18.92 -10.24 -0.11
C PRO A 207 -17.55 -10.04 -0.77
N ALA A 208 -17.17 -10.94 -1.66
CA ALA A 208 -16.00 -10.77 -2.49
C ALA A 208 -16.13 -9.50 -3.35
N VAL A 209 -15.01 -8.85 -3.60
CA VAL A 209 -14.95 -7.65 -4.43
C VAL A 209 -15.25 -8.02 -5.89
N ASP A 210 -16.25 -7.37 -6.47
CA ASP A 210 -16.46 -7.39 -7.91
C ASP A 210 -15.41 -6.47 -8.57
N LEU A 211 -14.31 -7.08 -9.01
CA LEU A 211 -13.14 -6.36 -9.53
C LEU A 211 -13.45 -5.60 -10.82
N HIS A 212 -14.31 -6.14 -11.69
CA HIS A 212 -14.72 -5.45 -12.92
C HIS A 212 -15.53 -4.19 -12.61
N ARG A 213 -16.45 -4.28 -11.65
CA ARG A 213 -17.24 -3.12 -11.21
C ARG A 213 -16.40 -2.12 -10.41
N ALA A 214 -15.46 -2.61 -9.61
CA ALA A 214 -14.65 -1.75 -8.74
C ALA A 214 -13.55 -1.02 -9.52
N TYR A 215 -12.84 -1.70 -10.41
CA TYR A 215 -11.61 -1.21 -11.03
C TYR A 215 -11.64 -1.29 -12.57
N GLY A 216 -12.70 -1.82 -13.17
CA GLY A 216 -12.80 -2.03 -14.64
C GLY A 216 -12.82 -0.74 -15.46
N ASP A 217 -13.00 0.44 -14.85
CA ASP A 217 -12.91 1.74 -15.50
C ASP A 217 -11.51 2.37 -15.42
N LEU A 218 -10.62 1.82 -14.58
CA LEU A 218 -9.25 2.30 -14.50
C LEU A 218 -8.46 1.91 -15.75
N ARG A 219 -7.74 2.88 -16.32
CA ARG A 219 -6.95 2.73 -17.55
C ARG A 219 -5.49 3.11 -17.36
N VAL A 220 -5.11 3.47 -16.15
CA VAL A 220 -3.74 3.89 -15.83
C VAL A 220 -2.77 2.72 -15.87
N PRO A 221 -1.49 2.95 -16.18
CA PRO A 221 -0.45 1.94 -16.05
C PRO A 221 -0.39 1.37 -14.63
N LEU A 222 -0.32 0.05 -14.54
CA LEU A 222 -0.18 -0.69 -13.28
C LEU A 222 1.08 -1.55 -13.30
N LEU A 223 1.97 -1.33 -12.34
CA LEU A 223 2.97 -2.32 -11.95
C LEU A 223 2.39 -3.16 -10.81
N LEU A 224 2.18 -4.44 -11.05
CA LEU A 224 1.66 -5.39 -10.07
C LEU A 224 2.74 -6.44 -9.74
N ILE A 225 3.19 -6.45 -8.49
CA ILE A 225 4.18 -7.40 -7.99
C ILE A 225 3.50 -8.41 -7.09
N ARG A 226 3.57 -9.69 -7.46
CA ARG A 226 3.03 -10.83 -6.70
C ARG A 226 4.14 -11.70 -6.15
N GLY A 227 3.85 -12.48 -5.12
CA GLY A 227 4.76 -13.49 -4.58
C GLY A 227 4.16 -14.88 -4.71
N ASP A 228 4.92 -15.84 -5.26
CA ASP A 228 4.48 -17.23 -5.48
C ASP A 228 4.06 -17.92 -4.17
N HIS A 229 4.56 -17.41 -3.05
CA HIS A 229 4.27 -17.91 -1.70
C HIS A 229 3.41 -16.95 -0.87
N ASP A 230 2.83 -15.91 -1.52
CA ASP A 230 1.91 -14.99 -0.86
C ASP A 230 0.49 -15.54 -0.85
N PHE A 231 -0.17 -15.45 0.30
CA PHE A 231 -1.57 -15.89 0.43
C PHE A 231 -2.57 -15.06 -0.40
N PHE A 232 -2.17 -13.88 -0.93
CA PHE A 232 -2.96 -13.08 -1.86
C PHE A 232 -2.61 -13.33 -3.34
N PHE A 233 -1.80 -14.34 -3.65
CA PHE A 233 -1.33 -14.60 -5.04
C PHE A 233 -2.49 -14.75 -6.03
N THR A 234 -3.48 -15.58 -5.68
CA THR A 234 -4.67 -15.82 -6.52
C THR A 234 -5.51 -14.55 -6.70
N ASP A 235 -5.75 -13.81 -5.63
CA ASP A 235 -6.52 -12.56 -5.70
C ASP A 235 -5.82 -11.48 -6.50
N ALA A 236 -4.51 -11.35 -6.36
CA ALA A 236 -3.71 -10.45 -7.20
C ALA A 236 -3.76 -10.88 -8.69
N GLY A 237 -3.84 -12.18 -8.99
CA GLY A 237 -4.10 -12.70 -10.33
C GLY A 237 -5.45 -12.26 -10.87
N ARG A 238 -6.51 -12.40 -10.08
CA ARG A 238 -7.85 -11.92 -10.44
C ARG A 238 -7.88 -10.41 -10.73
N LEU A 239 -7.11 -9.61 -9.97
CA LEU A 239 -6.94 -8.19 -10.25
C LEU A 239 -6.26 -7.96 -11.60
N ALA A 240 -5.18 -8.71 -11.90
CA ALA A 240 -4.48 -8.64 -13.18
C ALA A 240 -5.43 -8.94 -14.36
N ASP A 241 -6.26 -9.99 -14.26
CA ASP A 241 -7.22 -10.40 -15.28
C ASP A 241 -8.34 -9.34 -15.49
N ALA A 242 -8.73 -8.64 -14.42
CA ALA A 242 -9.76 -7.61 -14.47
C ALA A 242 -9.22 -6.24 -14.94
N TRP A 243 -7.91 -6.03 -14.92
CA TRP A 243 -7.30 -4.75 -15.25
C TRP A 243 -7.44 -4.41 -16.74
N ARG A 244 -7.81 -3.18 -17.05
CA ARG A 244 -8.08 -2.72 -18.43
C ARG A 244 -7.02 -1.74 -18.97
N GLY A 245 -6.16 -1.21 -18.11
CA GLY A 245 -5.04 -0.36 -18.48
C GLY A 245 -3.79 -1.16 -18.86
N PRO A 246 -2.69 -0.48 -19.20
CA PRO A 246 -1.40 -1.13 -19.34
C PRO A 246 -1.01 -1.84 -18.05
N LEU A 247 -0.62 -3.10 -18.13
CA LEU A 247 -0.25 -3.94 -16.98
C LEU A 247 1.17 -4.50 -17.16
N HIS A 248 2.01 -4.25 -16.16
CA HIS A 248 3.29 -4.95 -16.00
C HIS A 248 3.19 -5.84 -14.77
N LEU A 249 3.08 -7.15 -15.00
CA LEU A 249 2.93 -8.17 -13.95
C LEU A 249 4.28 -8.81 -13.67
N VAL A 250 4.65 -8.89 -12.39
CA VAL A 250 5.90 -9.50 -11.94
C VAL A 250 5.61 -10.49 -10.84
N ASP A 251 5.97 -11.74 -11.08
CA ASP A 251 5.94 -12.80 -10.09
C ASP A 251 7.35 -13.07 -9.55
N GLY A 252 7.46 -13.38 -8.28
CA GLY A 252 8.74 -13.66 -7.67
C GLY A 252 8.67 -14.70 -6.55
N PRO A 253 9.81 -15.33 -6.24
CA PRO A 253 9.89 -16.43 -5.28
C PRO A 253 9.88 -15.94 -3.83
N TRP A 254 8.86 -15.17 -3.48
CA TRP A 254 8.68 -14.56 -2.14
C TRP A 254 7.26 -14.70 -1.65
N GLY A 255 7.10 -14.56 -0.33
CA GLY A 255 5.80 -14.46 0.33
C GLY A 255 5.35 -13.02 0.55
N HIS A 256 4.48 -12.82 1.54
CA HIS A 256 3.83 -11.54 1.81
C HIS A 256 4.80 -10.41 2.20
N ARG A 257 5.95 -10.73 2.83
CA ARG A 257 6.98 -9.74 3.19
C ARG A 257 8.04 -9.57 2.09
N LEU A 258 7.74 -10.03 0.88
CA LEU A 258 8.61 -9.92 -0.30
C LEU A 258 9.97 -10.59 -0.04
N ALA A 259 11.07 -9.90 -0.37
CA ALA A 259 12.43 -10.45 -0.22
C ALA A 259 12.77 -10.90 1.21
N ALA A 260 12.03 -10.43 2.23
CA ALA A 260 12.23 -10.87 3.62
C ALA A 260 11.70 -12.29 3.89
N ASP A 261 10.86 -12.83 3.01
CA ASP A 261 10.33 -14.20 3.10
C ASP A 261 11.11 -15.22 2.24
N ILE A 262 12.22 -14.81 1.65
CA ILE A 262 13.09 -15.72 0.91
C ILE A 262 14.12 -16.31 1.87
N ASP A 263 14.01 -17.59 2.17
CA ASP A 263 14.94 -18.28 3.06
C ASP A 263 16.27 -18.62 2.39
N ASP A 264 16.27 -18.84 1.06
CA ASP A 264 17.45 -19.17 0.27
C ASP A 264 18.34 -17.96 0.02
N ASP A 265 19.54 -17.95 0.62
CA ASP A 265 20.52 -16.87 0.51
C ASP A 265 21.05 -16.67 -0.92
N ASP A 266 21.14 -17.73 -1.72
CA ASP A 266 21.58 -17.64 -3.11
C ASP A 266 20.51 -16.99 -3.98
N VAL A 267 19.25 -17.33 -3.75
CA VAL A 267 18.10 -16.68 -4.41
C VAL A 267 18.06 -15.20 -4.03
N ARG A 268 18.16 -14.87 -2.76
CA ARG A 268 18.24 -13.47 -2.28
C ARG A 268 19.40 -12.70 -2.91
N SER A 269 20.56 -13.34 -3.00
CA SER A 269 21.75 -12.71 -3.57
C SER A 269 21.61 -12.49 -5.07
N ARG A 270 21.03 -13.44 -5.82
CA ARG A 270 20.73 -13.28 -7.26
C ARG A 270 19.76 -12.15 -7.50
N LEU A 271 18.67 -12.07 -6.73
CA LEU A 271 17.70 -10.98 -6.82
C LEU A 271 18.33 -9.61 -6.54
N ARG A 272 19.16 -9.52 -5.50
CA ARG A 272 19.89 -8.26 -5.21
C ARG A 272 20.82 -7.86 -6.36
N ARG A 273 21.55 -8.79 -6.96
CA ARG A 273 22.42 -8.52 -8.13
C ARG A 273 21.62 -8.09 -9.36
N ALA A 274 20.42 -8.58 -9.53
CA ALA A 274 19.49 -8.18 -10.60
C ALA A 274 18.77 -6.85 -10.30
N GLY A 275 19.11 -6.14 -9.20
CA GLY A 275 18.47 -4.89 -8.80
C GLY A 275 17.23 -5.06 -7.91
N GLY A 276 16.76 -6.30 -7.71
CA GLY A 276 15.58 -6.61 -6.89
C GLY A 276 14.32 -5.89 -7.39
N ILE A 277 13.36 -5.70 -6.50
CA ILE A 277 12.11 -4.97 -6.77
C ILE A 277 12.41 -3.52 -7.19
N GLY A 278 13.48 -2.92 -6.66
CA GLY A 278 13.90 -1.57 -7.06
C GLY A 278 14.29 -1.49 -8.53
N GLY A 279 15.03 -2.47 -9.05
CA GLY A 279 15.39 -2.55 -10.46
C GLY A 279 14.18 -2.76 -11.37
N VAL A 280 13.24 -3.61 -10.96
CA VAL A 280 11.96 -3.79 -11.68
C VAL A 280 11.21 -2.46 -11.77
N LEU A 281 11.10 -1.74 -10.67
CA LEU A 281 10.45 -0.43 -10.63
C LEU A 281 11.15 0.59 -11.55
N ASP A 282 12.49 0.65 -11.53
CA ASP A 282 13.25 1.58 -12.37
C ASP A 282 13.08 1.29 -13.87
N THR A 283 13.07 0.00 -14.25
CA THR A 283 12.80 -0.43 -15.62
C THR A 283 11.41 -0.01 -16.05
N TRP A 284 10.39 -0.34 -15.25
CA TRP A 284 9.00 -0.03 -15.55
C TRP A 284 8.72 1.48 -15.64
N LEU A 285 9.28 2.30 -14.73
CA LEU A 285 9.18 3.76 -14.80
C LEU A 285 9.75 4.29 -16.13
N THR A 286 10.88 3.75 -16.57
CA THR A 286 11.49 4.12 -17.85
C THR A 286 10.62 3.73 -19.05
N GLU A 287 10.10 2.50 -19.07
CA GLU A 287 9.24 1.98 -20.14
C GLU A 287 7.92 2.75 -20.26
N THR A 288 7.40 3.24 -19.14
CA THR A 288 6.15 4.04 -19.10
C THR A 288 6.38 5.53 -19.38
N GLY A 289 7.63 5.97 -19.56
CA GLY A 289 7.97 7.38 -19.75
C GLY A 289 7.85 8.23 -18.48
N LEU A 290 7.74 7.58 -17.33
CA LEU A 290 7.70 8.26 -16.03
C LEU A 290 9.12 8.56 -15.53
N PRO A 291 9.32 9.58 -14.68
CA PRO A 291 10.63 9.89 -14.12
C PRO A 291 11.29 8.68 -13.47
N SER A 292 12.54 8.39 -13.83
CA SER A 292 13.32 7.27 -13.28
C SER A 292 14.71 7.73 -12.85
N ALA A 293 15.44 6.92 -12.09
CA ALA A 293 16.76 7.25 -11.56
C ALA A 293 17.81 7.56 -12.64
N GLY A 294 17.62 7.05 -13.87
CA GLY A 294 18.54 7.23 -15.01
C GLY A 294 18.25 8.43 -15.91
N THR A 295 17.13 9.13 -15.73
CA THR A 295 16.72 10.26 -16.60
C THR A 295 17.11 11.60 -15.99
N ALA A 296 18.38 11.81 -15.61
CA ALA A 296 18.90 13.16 -15.44
C ALA A 296 18.88 13.83 -16.82
N SER A 297 18.03 14.84 -16.98
CA SER A 297 17.90 15.64 -18.19
C SER A 297 19.29 16.08 -18.67
N ALA A 298 19.70 15.61 -19.84
CA ALA A 298 20.64 16.32 -20.67
C ALA A 298 19.89 17.55 -21.21
N SER A 299 19.76 18.59 -20.38
CA SER A 299 19.50 19.93 -20.90
C SER A 299 20.76 20.34 -21.65
N GLU A 300 20.68 20.28 -22.97
CA GLU A 300 21.68 20.93 -23.83
C GLU A 300 21.83 22.40 -23.38
N PRO A 301 23.06 22.88 -23.16
CA PRO A 301 23.29 24.30 -22.97
C PRO A 301 22.94 25.01 -24.28
N ALA A 302 21.95 25.92 -24.20
CA ALA A 302 21.59 26.81 -25.30
C ALA A 302 22.86 27.39 -25.93
N GLY A 303 23.00 27.20 -27.22
CA GLY A 303 24.14 27.64 -28.00
C GLY A 303 24.42 29.12 -27.79
N VAL A 304 25.66 29.42 -27.43
CA VAL A 304 26.19 30.78 -27.43
C VAL A 304 26.36 31.20 -28.89
N ASP A 305 25.46 32.06 -29.38
CA ASP A 305 25.60 32.76 -30.62
C ASP A 305 26.92 33.56 -30.62
N ARG A 306 27.90 33.10 -31.38
CA ARG A 306 29.07 33.89 -31.72
C ARG A 306 28.72 34.76 -32.91
N HIS A 307 28.48 36.05 -32.69
CA HIS A 307 28.54 37.03 -33.74
C HIS A 307 29.98 37.16 -34.26
N PRO A 308 30.27 37.14 -35.58
CA PRO A 308 31.51 37.52 -36.15
C PRO A 308 31.57 39.04 -36.31
N THR A 309 32.66 39.64 -35.87
CA THR A 309 33.12 40.97 -36.31
C THR A 309 33.91 40.83 -37.57
#